data_62d0c1045f41a01a6381c4ffe8650110
#
_entry.id   62d0c1045f41a01a6381c4ffe8650110
#
_cell.length_a   1.000
_cell.length_b   1.000
_cell.length_c   1.000
_cell.angle_alpha   90.00
_cell.angle_beta   90.00
_cell.angle_gamma   90.00
#
_symmetry.space_group_name_H-M   'P 1'
#
loop_
_entity.id
_entity.type
_entity.pdbx_description
1 polymer ?
#
loop_
_entity_poly.entity_id
_entity_poly.type
_entity_poly.pdbx_seq_one_letter_code
_entity_poly.pdbx_strand_id
1 'polypeptide(L)'
;MEQNTVQKPDCAAITAQARQAAEELLAAAHLRAGDIFVVGCSSSEIVGGHIGKDSSMEAAAAVLAGILPVLKAQGVYLAAQCCEHLNRAIVIEQEAAEKYGYEQVNAVPQPHAGGSWATNCWQAFEHPVLVEEVRAAAGIDIGGTLIGMHLKRVAVPVRLTIKQIGAAPIICARTRPKYIGGSRAVYQLSLIHISEPTRHLRI
;
A
#
# COMPACT_ATOMS: atom_id res chain seq x y z
N MET A 1 -19.46 15.64 -22.86
CA MET A 1 -18.81 14.38 -22.41
C MET A 1 -17.40 14.43 -22.96
N GLU A 2 -16.44 14.87 -22.15
CA GLU A 2 -15.03 14.83 -22.53
C GLU A 2 -14.60 13.37 -22.63
N GLN A 3 -14.12 12.98 -23.81
CA GLN A 3 -13.49 11.68 -24.00
C GLN A 3 -12.16 11.71 -23.25
N ASN A 4 -12.11 11.09 -22.07
CA ASN A 4 -10.87 10.85 -21.35
C ASN A 4 -10.04 9.89 -22.20
N THR A 5 -9.13 10.41 -22.99
CA THR A 5 -8.18 9.62 -23.79
C THR A 5 -7.19 8.99 -22.81
N VAL A 6 -7.31 7.68 -22.57
CA VAL A 6 -6.34 6.88 -21.81
C VAL A 6 -4.97 7.06 -22.48
N GLN A 7 -4.06 7.73 -21.79
CA GLN A 7 -2.72 8.00 -22.31
C GLN A 7 -1.83 6.78 -22.09
N LYS A 8 -0.89 6.54 -23.02
CA LYS A 8 0.16 5.54 -22.81
C LYS A 8 0.94 5.91 -21.55
N PRO A 9 1.10 4.97 -20.58
CA PRO A 9 1.75 5.28 -19.30
C PRO A 9 3.21 5.70 -19.49
N ASP A 10 3.62 6.79 -18.87
CA ASP A 10 5.03 7.12 -18.69
C ASP A 10 5.59 6.25 -17.53
N CYS A 11 6.04 5.05 -17.88
CA CYS A 11 6.52 4.07 -16.92
C CYS A 11 7.72 4.59 -16.12
N ALA A 12 8.58 5.43 -16.69
CA ALA A 12 9.74 5.97 -16.00
C ALA A 12 9.32 6.95 -14.90
N ALA A 13 8.40 7.87 -15.21
CA ALA A 13 7.85 8.80 -14.24
C ALA A 13 7.06 8.06 -13.13
N ILE A 14 6.22 7.09 -13.50
CA ILE A 14 5.46 6.26 -12.54
C ILE A 14 6.41 5.54 -11.58
N THR A 15 7.49 4.92 -12.09
CA THR A 15 8.49 4.21 -11.28
C THR A 15 9.18 5.16 -10.30
N ALA A 16 9.60 6.35 -10.77
CA ALA A 16 10.25 7.34 -9.92
C ALA A 16 9.32 7.84 -8.81
N GLN A 17 8.05 8.15 -9.15
CA GLN A 17 7.04 8.60 -8.20
C GLN A 17 6.70 7.51 -7.16
N ALA A 18 6.55 6.26 -7.59
CA ALA A 18 6.27 5.12 -6.71
C ALA A 18 7.44 4.86 -5.74
N ARG A 19 8.68 4.95 -6.23
CA ARG A 19 9.89 4.87 -5.41
C ARG A 19 9.92 5.98 -4.36
N GLN A 20 9.74 7.22 -4.75
CA GLN A 20 9.72 8.37 -3.84
C GLN A 20 8.64 8.20 -2.76
N ALA A 21 7.43 7.80 -3.13
CA ALA A 21 6.35 7.57 -2.17
C ALA A 21 6.71 6.49 -1.14
N ALA A 22 7.33 5.39 -1.58
CA ALA A 22 7.78 4.32 -0.69
C ALA A 22 8.89 4.79 0.26
N GLU A 23 9.89 5.48 -0.24
CA GLU A 23 11.01 6.02 0.56
C GLU A 23 10.53 7.01 1.62
N GLU A 24 9.69 7.98 1.24
CA GLU A 24 9.13 8.95 2.18
C GLU A 24 8.26 8.28 3.26
N LEU A 25 7.42 7.31 2.88
CA LEU A 25 6.56 6.64 3.85
C LEU A 25 7.36 5.73 4.78
N LEU A 26 8.37 5.00 4.28
CA LEU A 26 9.26 4.18 5.13
C LEU A 26 9.95 5.04 6.19
N ALA A 27 10.48 6.20 5.79
CA ALA A 27 11.11 7.14 6.71
C ALA A 27 10.13 7.65 7.78
N ALA A 28 8.89 7.96 7.40
CA ALA A 28 7.86 8.47 8.30
C ALA A 28 7.24 7.38 9.22
N ALA A 29 7.20 6.13 8.76
CA ALA A 29 6.56 5.02 9.47
C ALA A 29 7.51 4.27 10.42
N HIS A 30 8.83 4.48 10.31
CA HIS A 30 9.87 3.81 11.11
C HIS A 30 9.74 2.28 11.10
N LEU A 31 9.51 1.70 9.91
CA LEU A 31 9.36 0.27 9.76
C LEU A 31 10.67 -0.48 10.08
N ARG A 32 10.53 -1.71 10.53
CA ARG A 32 11.63 -2.61 10.83
C ARG A 32 11.63 -3.76 9.84
N ALA A 33 12.78 -4.41 9.69
CA ALA A 33 12.88 -5.63 8.92
C ALA A 33 11.83 -6.66 9.40
N GLY A 34 11.10 -7.22 8.44
CA GLY A 34 10.00 -8.12 8.68
C GLY A 34 8.64 -7.48 8.92
N ASP A 35 8.51 -6.15 8.99
CA ASP A 35 7.20 -5.51 8.97
C ASP A 35 6.51 -5.69 7.61
N ILE A 36 5.18 -5.55 7.60
CA ILE A 36 4.37 -5.63 6.38
C ILE A 36 3.97 -4.22 5.94
N PHE A 37 4.13 -3.96 4.64
CA PHE A 37 3.72 -2.74 3.95
C PHE A 37 2.66 -3.09 2.91
N VAL A 38 1.42 -2.62 3.09
CA VAL A 38 0.33 -2.92 2.16
C VAL A 38 0.21 -1.88 1.07
N VAL A 39 -0.01 -2.33 -0.16
CA VAL A 39 -0.29 -1.47 -1.31
C VAL A 39 -1.57 -1.94 -2.00
N GLY A 40 -2.53 -1.02 -2.09
CA GLY A 40 -3.64 -1.12 -3.02
C GLY A 40 -3.38 -0.21 -4.21
N CYS A 41 -3.60 -0.70 -5.42
CA CYS A 41 -3.25 0.05 -6.62
C CYS A 41 -4.31 -0.13 -7.73
N SER A 42 -4.87 0.99 -8.16
CA SER A 42 -5.70 1.05 -9.36
C SER A 42 -4.85 1.50 -10.54
N SER A 43 -4.43 0.55 -11.38
CA SER A 43 -3.69 0.87 -12.61
C SER A 43 -4.50 1.69 -13.61
N SER A 44 -5.83 1.60 -13.58
CA SER A 44 -6.73 2.43 -14.38
C SER A 44 -6.63 3.90 -13.99
N GLU A 45 -6.68 4.21 -12.68
CA GLU A 45 -6.56 5.58 -12.19
C GLU A 45 -5.18 6.19 -12.51
N ILE A 46 -4.12 5.38 -12.48
CA ILE A 46 -2.76 5.83 -12.84
C ILE A 46 -2.68 6.37 -14.27
N VAL A 47 -3.41 5.76 -15.21
CA VAL A 47 -3.44 6.17 -16.62
C VAL A 47 -4.56 7.18 -16.95
N GLY A 48 -5.23 7.71 -15.92
CA GLY A 48 -6.30 8.70 -16.05
C GLY A 48 -7.65 8.12 -16.45
N GLY A 49 -7.81 6.79 -16.39
CA GLY A 49 -9.07 6.10 -16.58
C GLY A 49 -9.87 5.93 -15.28
N HIS A 50 -10.92 5.12 -15.31
CA HIS A 50 -11.73 4.80 -14.14
C HIS A 50 -11.38 3.43 -13.58
N ILE A 51 -11.37 3.32 -12.25
CA ILE A 51 -11.09 2.07 -11.54
C ILE A 51 -11.90 0.89 -12.12
N GLY A 52 -11.19 -0.21 -12.44
CA GLY A 52 -11.79 -1.43 -12.97
C GLY A 52 -12.14 -1.44 -14.47
N LYS A 53 -11.93 -0.33 -15.20
CA LYS A 53 -12.30 -0.24 -16.64
C LYS A 53 -11.08 -0.26 -17.57
N ASP A 54 -10.02 0.47 -17.23
CA ASP A 54 -8.88 0.73 -18.10
C ASP A 54 -7.58 0.15 -17.51
N SER A 55 -7.64 -1.11 -17.09
CA SER A 55 -6.54 -1.79 -16.40
C SER A 55 -5.28 -1.84 -17.25
N SER A 56 -4.14 -1.40 -16.69
CA SER A 56 -2.83 -1.38 -17.36
C SER A 56 -1.81 -2.25 -16.62
N MET A 57 -1.39 -3.32 -17.25
CA MET A 57 -0.31 -4.19 -16.75
C MET A 57 1.02 -3.43 -16.67
N GLU A 58 1.30 -2.58 -17.68
CA GLU A 58 2.54 -1.79 -17.74
C GLU A 58 2.63 -0.77 -16.60
N ALA A 59 1.53 -0.04 -16.34
CA ALA A 59 1.50 0.92 -15.23
C ALA A 59 1.67 0.23 -13.87
N ALA A 60 1.02 -0.91 -13.67
CA ALA A 60 1.18 -1.69 -12.44
C ALA A 60 2.61 -2.25 -12.28
N ALA A 61 3.23 -2.72 -13.35
CA ALA A 61 4.63 -3.16 -13.35
C ALA A 61 5.59 -2.01 -13.01
N ALA A 62 5.33 -0.80 -13.52
CA ALA A 62 6.13 0.39 -13.22
C ALA A 62 6.04 0.78 -11.73
N VAL A 63 4.85 0.70 -11.13
CA VAL A 63 4.68 0.91 -9.67
C VAL A 63 5.47 -0.12 -8.88
N LEU A 64 5.38 -1.40 -9.27
CA LEU A 64 6.11 -2.47 -8.59
C LEU A 64 7.63 -2.29 -8.68
N ALA A 65 8.13 -1.92 -9.85
CA ALA A 65 9.56 -1.63 -10.07
C ALA A 65 10.06 -0.45 -9.20
N GLY A 66 9.18 0.48 -8.84
CA GLY A 66 9.52 1.56 -7.90
C GLY A 66 9.52 1.11 -6.43
N ILE A 67 8.49 0.40 -6.00
CA ILE A 67 8.26 0.07 -4.60
C ILE A 67 9.08 -1.12 -4.11
N LEU A 68 9.06 -2.24 -4.86
CA LEU A 68 9.61 -3.51 -4.38
C LEU A 68 11.11 -3.46 -4.00
N PRO A 69 12.00 -2.82 -4.79
CA PRO A 69 13.41 -2.73 -4.42
C PRO A 69 13.65 -1.93 -3.12
N VAL A 70 12.85 -0.88 -2.90
CA VAL A 70 12.94 -0.04 -1.70
C VAL A 70 12.58 -0.84 -0.45
N LEU A 71 11.48 -1.62 -0.52
CA LEU A 71 11.04 -2.47 0.59
C LEU A 71 12.02 -3.61 0.85
N LYS A 72 12.48 -4.30 -0.21
CA LYS A 72 13.47 -5.40 -0.10
C LYS A 72 14.77 -4.94 0.55
N ALA A 73 15.27 -3.74 0.22
CA ALA A 73 16.49 -3.17 0.81
C ALA A 73 16.39 -2.97 2.33
N GLN A 74 15.19 -2.82 2.88
CA GLN A 74 14.93 -2.69 4.32
C GLN A 74 14.38 -3.97 4.95
N GLY A 75 14.26 -5.06 4.21
CA GLY A 75 13.71 -6.32 4.68
C GLY A 75 12.22 -6.25 5.05
N VAL A 76 11.47 -5.34 4.41
CA VAL A 76 10.03 -5.14 4.63
C VAL A 76 9.25 -5.93 3.58
N TYR A 77 8.24 -6.67 4.02
CA TYR A 77 7.39 -7.47 3.14
C TYR A 77 6.34 -6.60 2.44
N LEU A 78 6.26 -6.71 1.12
CA LEU A 78 5.17 -6.13 0.33
C LEU A 78 3.93 -7.02 0.42
N ALA A 79 2.80 -6.43 0.75
CA ALA A 79 1.48 -7.04 0.71
C ALA A 79 0.65 -6.36 -0.38
N ALA A 80 0.34 -7.07 -1.45
CA ALA A 80 -0.35 -6.51 -2.61
C ALA A 80 -1.84 -6.85 -2.58
N GLN A 81 -2.68 -5.82 -2.43
CA GLN A 81 -4.13 -6.01 -2.38
C GLN A 81 -4.71 -6.34 -3.75
N CYS A 82 -5.53 -7.36 -3.81
CA CYS A 82 -6.37 -7.70 -4.95
C CYS A 82 -7.58 -6.78 -5.07
N CYS A 83 -8.28 -6.84 -6.21
CA CYS A 83 -9.57 -6.17 -6.39
C CYS A 83 -10.71 -6.93 -5.68
N GLU A 84 -11.91 -6.36 -5.72
CA GLU A 84 -13.12 -6.92 -5.11
C GLU A 84 -13.51 -8.30 -5.65
N HIS A 85 -13.14 -8.65 -6.88
CA HIS A 85 -13.41 -9.98 -7.45
C HIS A 85 -12.69 -11.12 -6.73
N LEU A 86 -11.61 -10.82 -6.01
CA LEU A 86 -10.97 -11.72 -5.05
C LEU A 86 -11.12 -11.20 -3.61
N ASN A 87 -12.25 -10.57 -3.29
CA ASN A 87 -12.60 -10.08 -1.95
C ASN A 87 -11.51 -9.21 -1.30
N ARG A 88 -10.69 -8.52 -2.09
CA ARG A 88 -9.54 -7.73 -1.66
C ARG A 88 -8.50 -8.53 -0.86
N ALA A 89 -8.41 -9.84 -1.12
CA ALA A 89 -7.36 -10.70 -0.58
C ALA A 89 -5.96 -10.17 -0.94
N ILE A 90 -4.96 -10.63 -0.24
CA ILE A 90 -3.59 -10.12 -0.31
C ILE A 90 -2.64 -11.16 -0.91
N VAL A 91 -1.89 -10.75 -1.92
CA VAL A 91 -0.70 -11.48 -2.38
C VAL A 91 0.48 -11.09 -1.50
N ILE A 92 1.15 -12.09 -0.92
CA ILE A 92 2.31 -11.90 -0.04
C ILE A 92 3.30 -13.06 -0.25
N GLU A 93 4.56 -12.88 0.15
CA GLU A 93 5.52 -13.99 0.19
C GLU A 93 5.12 -15.03 1.24
N GLN A 94 5.28 -16.30 0.93
CA GLN A 94 4.98 -17.42 1.84
C GLN A 94 5.68 -17.26 3.19
N GLU A 95 6.94 -16.85 3.20
CA GLU A 95 7.71 -16.58 4.42
C GLU A 95 6.99 -15.61 5.37
N ALA A 96 6.40 -14.54 4.80
CA ALA A 96 5.65 -13.57 5.60
C ALA A 96 4.33 -14.16 6.09
N ALA A 97 3.62 -14.95 5.27
CA ALA A 97 2.38 -15.61 5.68
C ALA A 97 2.64 -16.58 6.86
N GLU A 98 3.68 -17.39 6.77
CA GLU A 98 4.10 -18.33 7.82
C GLU A 98 4.53 -17.60 9.10
N LYS A 99 5.36 -16.55 8.96
CA LYS A 99 5.84 -15.74 10.09
C LYS A 99 4.71 -15.14 10.91
N TYR A 100 3.65 -14.69 10.26
CA TYR A 100 2.52 -14.04 10.91
C TYR A 100 1.34 -14.97 11.17
N GLY A 101 1.40 -16.24 10.74
CA GLY A 101 0.34 -17.22 10.92
C GLY A 101 -0.93 -16.89 10.11
N TYR A 102 -0.78 -16.31 8.93
CA TYR A 102 -1.90 -16.06 8.03
C TYR A 102 -2.31 -17.33 7.31
N GLU A 103 -3.61 -17.60 7.31
CA GLU A 103 -4.18 -18.73 6.57
C GLU A 103 -4.16 -18.45 5.06
N GLN A 104 -3.61 -19.39 4.30
CA GLN A 104 -3.57 -19.30 2.85
C GLN A 104 -4.92 -19.65 2.24
N VAL A 105 -5.32 -18.92 1.22
CA VAL A 105 -6.51 -19.18 0.41
C VAL A 105 -6.12 -19.61 -0.99
N ASN A 106 -6.94 -20.48 -1.60
CA ASN A 106 -6.63 -21.06 -2.90
C ASN A 106 -7.21 -20.23 -4.04
N ALA A 107 -6.44 -19.24 -4.49
CA ALA A 107 -6.69 -18.51 -5.74
C ALA A 107 -5.37 -17.98 -6.31
N VAL A 108 -5.34 -17.74 -7.61
CA VAL A 108 -4.23 -17.10 -8.31
C VAL A 108 -4.75 -15.84 -9.00
N PRO A 109 -4.20 -14.65 -8.69
CA PRO A 109 -4.65 -13.41 -9.30
C PRO A 109 -4.45 -13.41 -10.82
N GLN A 110 -5.45 -12.87 -11.50
CA GLN A 110 -5.45 -12.66 -12.95
C GLN A 110 -5.77 -11.19 -13.24
N PRO A 111 -5.44 -10.66 -14.43
CA PRO A 111 -5.69 -9.24 -14.77
C PRO A 111 -7.15 -8.81 -14.58
N HIS A 112 -8.11 -9.73 -14.80
CA HIS A 112 -9.55 -9.48 -14.65
C HIS A 112 -10.15 -10.02 -13.34
N ALA A 113 -9.35 -10.70 -12.51
CA ALA A 113 -9.76 -11.20 -11.19
C ALA A 113 -8.56 -11.14 -10.23
N GLY A 114 -8.49 -10.12 -9.42
CA GLY A 114 -7.35 -9.71 -8.60
C GLY A 114 -6.72 -8.40 -9.09
N GLY A 115 -6.74 -8.16 -10.41
CA GLY A 115 -6.27 -6.94 -11.05
C GLY A 115 -4.81 -6.98 -11.46
N SER A 116 -4.41 -6.02 -12.31
CA SER A 116 -3.06 -5.91 -12.86
C SER A 116 -1.98 -5.80 -11.77
N TRP A 117 -2.27 -5.10 -10.68
CA TRP A 117 -1.34 -4.93 -9.57
C TRP A 117 -1.01 -6.26 -8.89
N ALA A 118 -2.02 -6.98 -8.42
CA ALA A 118 -1.83 -8.26 -7.74
C ALA A 118 -1.21 -9.31 -8.67
N THR A 119 -1.57 -9.31 -9.96
CA THR A 119 -0.99 -10.21 -10.98
C THR A 119 0.50 -9.96 -11.16
N ASN A 120 0.94 -8.69 -11.28
CA ASN A 120 2.37 -8.36 -11.38
C ASN A 120 3.14 -8.76 -10.11
N CYS A 121 2.57 -8.53 -8.92
CA CYS A 121 3.20 -8.92 -7.67
C CYS A 121 3.33 -10.45 -7.55
N TRP A 122 2.28 -11.20 -7.92
CA TRP A 122 2.32 -12.66 -7.95
C TRP A 122 3.46 -13.19 -8.83
N GLN A 123 3.67 -12.60 -10.01
CA GLN A 123 4.73 -13.00 -10.94
C GLN A 123 6.14 -12.61 -10.46
N ALA A 124 6.26 -11.58 -9.65
CA ALA A 124 7.54 -11.03 -9.19
C ALA A 124 8.03 -11.59 -7.85
N PHE A 125 7.14 -12.19 -7.08
CA PHE A 125 7.49 -12.82 -5.80
C PHE A 125 8.12 -14.18 -6.03
N GLU A 126 8.99 -14.62 -5.10
CA GLU A 126 9.67 -15.93 -5.21
C GLU A 126 8.72 -17.08 -4.88
N HIS A 127 7.97 -16.91 -3.79
CA HIS A 127 6.98 -17.89 -3.32
C HIS A 127 5.66 -17.18 -2.99
N PRO A 128 4.92 -16.70 -4.02
CA PRO A 128 3.69 -15.98 -3.80
C PRO A 128 2.59 -16.89 -3.23
N VAL A 129 1.91 -16.39 -2.21
CA VAL A 129 0.70 -16.99 -1.68
C VAL A 129 -0.39 -15.93 -1.57
N LEU A 130 -1.64 -16.38 -1.54
CA LEU A 130 -2.79 -15.50 -1.27
C LEU A 130 -3.29 -15.75 0.14
N VAL A 131 -3.54 -14.67 0.87
CA VAL A 131 -4.16 -14.70 2.21
C VAL A 131 -5.37 -13.78 2.25
N GLU A 132 -6.33 -14.04 3.13
CA GLU A 132 -7.57 -13.27 3.18
C GLU A 132 -7.31 -11.84 3.65
N GLU A 133 -6.50 -11.66 4.68
CA GLU A 133 -6.16 -10.35 5.25
C GLU A 133 -4.75 -10.31 5.81
N VAL A 134 -4.22 -9.11 6.02
CA VAL A 134 -2.97 -8.88 6.75
C VAL A 134 -3.14 -7.79 7.79
N ARG A 135 -2.13 -7.63 8.66
CA ARG A 135 -2.03 -6.53 9.63
C ARG A 135 -0.76 -5.73 9.36
N ALA A 136 -0.82 -4.90 8.33
CA ALA A 136 0.29 -4.09 7.88
C ALA A 136 0.62 -2.94 8.85
N ALA A 137 1.91 -2.61 8.95
CA ALA A 137 2.41 -1.51 9.78
C ALA A 137 2.30 -0.14 9.08
N ALA A 138 2.31 -0.13 7.76
CA ALA A 138 2.09 1.04 6.92
C ALA A 138 1.52 0.62 5.56
N GLY A 139 1.06 1.57 4.76
CA GLY A 139 0.62 1.29 3.41
C GLY A 139 0.29 2.51 2.58
N ILE A 140 0.24 2.29 1.27
CA ILE A 140 -0.15 3.27 0.25
C ILE A 140 -1.39 2.77 -0.48
N ASP A 141 -2.39 3.61 -0.54
CA ASP A 141 -3.54 3.48 -1.42
C ASP A 141 -3.32 4.35 -2.65
N ILE A 142 -3.27 3.75 -3.83
CA ILE A 142 -3.07 4.42 -5.11
C ILE A 142 -4.37 4.35 -5.90
N GLY A 143 -5.08 5.48 -6.00
CA GLY A 143 -6.32 5.59 -6.76
C GLY A 143 -7.58 5.12 -6.01
N GLY A 144 -7.61 5.21 -4.67
CA GLY A 144 -8.85 5.00 -3.90
C GLY A 144 -9.31 3.55 -3.77
N THR A 145 -8.38 2.62 -3.63
CA THR A 145 -8.65 1.17 -3.53
C THR A 145 -9.10 0.70 -2.16
N LEU A 146 -8.97 1.55 -1.13
CA LEU A 146 -9.34 1.28 0.27
C LEU A 146 -8.53 0.14 0.92
N ILE A 147 -7.37 0.49 1.47
CA ILE A 147 -6.48 -0.47 2.16
C ILE A 147 -6.70 -0.57 3.69
N GLY A 148 -7.62 0.22 4.23
CA GLY A 148 -7.79 0.39 5.68
C GLY A 148 -8.03 -0.90 6.46
N MET A 149 -8.72 -1.90 5.85
CA MET A 149 -8.99 -3.20 6.46
C MET A 149 -7.71 -4.01 6.73
N HIS A 150 -6.64 -3.73 6.01
CA HIS A 150 -5.36 -4.44 6.12
C HIS A 150 -4.33 -3.75 7.01
N LEU A 151 -4.67 -2.60 7.61
CA LEU A 151 -3.77 -1.89 8.53
C LEU A 151 -3.97 -2.30 9.98
N LYS A 152 -2.87 -2.37 10.75
CA LYS A 152 -2.95 -2.50 12.22
C LYS A 152 -3.72 -1.29 12.80
N ARG A 153 -4.49 -1.50 13.84
CA ARG A 153 -5.03 -0.39 14.64
C ARG A 153 -3.95 0.16 15.57
N VAL A 154 -3.72 1.45 15.59
CA VAL A 154 -4.47 2.56 15.00
C VAL A 154 -3.75 3.04 13.75
N ALA A 155 -4.44 3.12 12.62
CA ALA A 155 -3.92 3.74 11.41
C ALA A 155 -3.92 5.28 11.57
N VAL A 156 -2.84 5.91 11.13
CA VAL A 156 -2.65 7.36 11.17
C VAL A 156 -2.26 7.84 9.78
N PRO A 157 -2.93 8.84 9.21
CA PRO A 157 -2.59 9.33 7.88
C PRO A 157 -1.19 9.99 7.87
N VAL A 158 -0.46 9.76 6.78
CA VAL A 158 0.85 10.38 6.52
C VAL A 158 0.73 11.23 5.25
N ARG A 159 1.19 12.46 5.33
CA ARG A 159 1.23 13.37 4.17
C ARG A 159 2.63 13.39 3.61
N LEU A 160 2.80 12.80 2.44
CA LEU A 160 4.05 12.84 1.70
C LEU A 160 4.19 14.14 0.90
N THR A 161 5.39 14.42 0.40
CA THR A 161 5.61 15.54 -0.53
C THR A 161 4.94 15.26 -1.86
N ILE A 162 5.06 14.04 -2.37
CA ILE A 162 4.33 13.56 -3.55
C ILE A 162 2.85 13.30 -3.21
N LYS A 163 1.94 13.66 -4.12
CA LYS A 163 0.48 13.56 -3.92
C LYS A 163 -0.19 12.57 -4.84
N GLN A 164 0.49 12.13 -5.90
CA GLN A 164 -0.06 11.24 -6.92
C GLN A 164 1.04 10.39 -7.54
N ILE A 165 0.63 9.28 -8.16
CA ILE A 165 1.45 8.43 -9.01
C ILE A 165 0.73 8.33 -10.36
N GLY A 166 1.36 8.81 -11.43
CA GLY A 166 0.64 9.09 -12.67
C GLY A 166 -0.49 10.09 -12.41
N ALA A 167 -1.71 9.77 -12.84
CA ALA A 167 -2.90 10.55 -12.55
C ALA A 167 -3.60 10.17 -11.23
N ALA A 168 -3.24 9.02 -10.62
CA ALA A 168 -3.89 8.51 -9.43
C ALA A 168 -3.46 9.26 -8.16
N PRO A 169 -4.38 9.82 -7.37
CA PRO A 169 -4.07 10.35 -6.05
C PRO A 169 -3.62 9.24 -5.11
N ILE A 170 -2.76 9.57 -4.13
CA ILE A 170 -2.32 8.62 -3.11
C ILE A 170 -2.81 9.01 -1.72
N ILE A 171 -3.15 7.99 -0.94
CA ILE A 171 -3.42 8.11 0.50
C ILE A 171 -2.46 7.19 1.22
N CYS A 172 -1.69 7.75 2.16
CA CYS A 172 -0.67 7.01 2.88
C CYS A 172 -0.99 6.94 4.36
N ALA A 173 -0.71 5.79 4.97
CA ALA A 173 -0.92 5.57 6.38
C ALA A 173 0.27 4.83 7.01
N ARG A 174 0.55 5.15 8.27
CA ARG A 174 1.36 4.37 9.20
C ARG A 174 0.50 3.94 10.37
N THR A 175 1.00 3.07 11.20
CA THR A 175 0.28 2.66 12.40
C THR A 175 1.03 3.06 13.66
N ARG A 176 0.31 3.21 14.76
CA ARG A 176 0.86 3.41 16.10
C ARG A 176 0.21 2.47 17.10
N PRO A 177 0.84 2.21 18.25
CA PRO A 177 0.21 1.47 19.32
C PRO A 177 -1.07 2.13 19.81
N LYS A 178 -2.00 1.29 20.25
CA LYS A 178 -3.26 1.77 20.88
C LYS A 178 -2.97 2.39 22.21
N TYR A 179 -3.73 3.42 22.57
CA TYR A 179 -3.83 3.86 23.95
C TYR A 179 -4.87 3.01 24.66
N ILE A 180 -4.41 2.12 25.53
CA ILE A 180 -5.30 1.26 26.32
C ILE A 180 -5.04 1.50 27.79
N GLY A 181 -6.08 1.88 28.51
CA GLY A 181 -6.03 2.19 29.93
C GLY A 181 -6.92 3.37 30.28
N GLY A 182 -6.95 3.75 31.53
CA GLY A 182 -7.68 4.91 32.05
C GLY A 182 -6.74 5.97 32.63
N SER A 183 -7.25 6.79 33.50
CA SER A 183 -6.51 7.90 34.14
C SER A 183 -5.26 7.48 34.93
N ARG A 184 -5.13 6.20 35.28
CA ARG A 184 -3.96 5.64 35.94
C ARG A 184 -2.90 5.08 34.98
N ALA A 185 -3.17 5.03 33.65
CA ALA A 185 -2.25 4.50 32.69
C ALA A 185 -1.15 5.51 32.37
N VAL A 186 0.08 5.01 32.21
CA VAL A 186 1.23 5.79 31.75
C VAL A 186 1.52 5.41 30.31
N TYR A 187 1.70 6.40 29.44
CA TYR A 187 1.95 6.20 28.02
C TYR A 187 3.33 6.70 27.63
N GLN A 188 4.02 5.94 26.76
CA GLN A 188 5.27 6.38 26.11
C GLN A 188 4.91 7.31 24.94
N LEU A 189 4.85 8.60 25.19
CA LEU A 189 4.43 9.59 24.20
C LEU A 189 5.46 9.89 23.13
N SER A 190 6.73 9.54 23.34
CA SER A 190 7.84 9.78 22.39
C SER A 190 7.64 9.12 21.02
N LEU A 191 6.87 8.04 20.94
CA LEU A 191 6.53 7.37 19.69
C LEU A 191 5.36 8.05 18.93
N ILE A 192 4.77 9.09 19.49
CA ILE A 192 3.52 9.70 19.06
C ILE A 192 3.72 11.07 18.44
N HIS A 193 4.75 11.80 18.90
CA HIS A 193 5.00 13.19 18.52
C HIS A 193 5.64 13.38 17.14
N ILE A 194 5.72 12.38 16.31
CA ILE A 194 6.18 12.54 14.95
C ILE A 194 4.99 13.00 14.10
N SER A 195 4.83 14.36 14.04
CA SER A 195 3.98 15.12 13.10
C SER A 195 2.47 15.25 13.37
N GLU A 196 2.06 15.77 14.52
CA GLU A 196 0.86 16.61 14.52
C GLU A 196 1.28 18.08 14.48
N PRO A 197 0.84 18.87 13.47
CA PRO A 197 0.97 20.31 13.57
C PRO A 197 0.12 20.78 14.75
N THR A 198 0.74 21.49 15.68
CA THR A 198 0.09 22.10 16.83
C THR A 198 -1.12 22.91 16.35
N ARG A 199 -2.31 22.38 16.56
CA ARG A 199 -3.53 23.15 16.38
C ARG A 199 -3.61 24.08 17.58
N HIS A 200 -3.15 25.32 17.42
CA HIS A 200 -3.41 26.35 18.40
C HIS A 200 -4.92 26.51 18.54
N LEU A 201 -5.45 26.02 19.66
CA LEU A 201 -6.77 26.42 20.12
C LEU A 201 -6.66 27.91 20.46
N ARG A 202 -7.18 28.78 19.59
CA ARG A 202 -7.56 30.13 20.01
C ARG A 202 -8.85 29.98 20.79
N ILE A 203 -8.77 30.27 22.06
CA ILE A 203 -9.91 30.60 22.94
C ILE A 203 -10.42 31.98 22.53
#